data_e30a9f43113ed4bbdeec995e1752120d
#
_entry.id   e30a9f43113ed4bbdeec995e1752120d
#
_cell.length_a   1.000
_cell.length_b   1.000
_cell.length_c   1.000
_cell.angle_alpha   90.00
_cell.angle_beta   90.00
_cell.angle_gamma   90.00
#
_symmetry.space_group_name_H-M   'P 1'
#
loop_
_entity.id
_entity.type
_entity.pdbx_description
1 polymer ?
#
loop_
_entity_poly.entity_id
_entity_poly.type
_entity_poly.pdbx_seq_one_letter_code
_entity_poly.pdbx_strand_id
1 'polypeptide(L)'
;VVGGGNAGCFTALYCAWMGKDKDFEVELIYDPEIPQERVGQATVLEPPAILWAATGFNWYENKINATFKSGILYEGWGKVNDKVFHDFPADSVAMHYCPWEMQASILTSGQFKTTYKNLPELDDIDSDYIFDCSGKPDSYDNYEELVNPINACILAEPNWRTAKNPWSRHVATPDGWCFVIPTRKKSPSFKYCVGYCYNSDITSQNEAEENFLNMFDVSITKHVQFKNYVAKEPVIDNRIFLNGNRLFFLEPMESSSTQAYLEMTRAVFDYYLQGKVSAVHVKEDITRYIKKLQNFVLWHYQSGSKYDTPFWEYAKTLTFEDKEFNDFLEYSKISDCIPVSYGGSTQHKFYGQWPPYSFKNWNKGMTLNT
;
A
#
# COMPACT_ATOMS: atom_id res chain seq x y z
N VAL A 1 -17.87 8.68 -6.04
CA VAL A 1 -16.43 8.47 -5.96
C VAL A 1 -15.77 9.25 -7.09
N VAL A 2 -14.73 10.03 -6.79
CA VAL A 2 -14.02 10.86 -7.78
C VAL A 2 -12.59 10.34 -7.95
N GLY A 3 -12.23 9.97 -9.19
CA GLY A 3 -10.90 9.44 -9.54
C GLY A 3 -10.90 7.94 -9.87
N GLY A 4 -10.34 7.59 -11.03
CA GLY A 4 -10.30 6.23 -11.59
C GLY A 4 -9.06 5.40 -11.23
N GLY A 5 -8.25 5.86 -10.27
CA GLY A 5 -7.08 5.12 -9.78
C GLY A 5 -7.46 3.93 -8.90
N ASN A 6 -6.45 3.25 -8.33
CA ASN A 6 -6.68 2.10 -7.44
C ASN A 6 -7.63 2.42 -6.29
N ALA A 7 -7.44 3.57 -5.64
CA ALA A 7 -8.28 3.98 -4.51
C ALA A 7 -9.75 4.11 -4.93
N GLY A 8 -10.02 4.87 -6.00
CA GLY A 8 -11.40 5.07 -6.47
C GLY A 8 -12.05 3.77 -6.96
N CYS A 9 -11.31 2.94 -7.69
CA CYS A 9 -11.80 1.65 -8.16
C CYS A 9 -12.19 0.71 -7.00
N PHE A 10 -11.33 0.55 -5.99
CA PHE A 10 -11.64 -0.29 -4.83
C PHE A 10 -12.72 0.31 -3.94
N THR A 11 -12.73 1.64 -3.77
CA THR A 11 -13.79 2.34 -3.01
C THR A 11 -15.15 2.13 -3.66
N ALA A 12 -15.28 2.40 -4.97
CA ALA A 12 -16.55 2.22 -5.69
C ALA A 12 -17.00 0.74 -5.68
N LEU A 13 -16.06 -0.17 -5.90
CA LEU A 13 -16.34 -1.61 -5.91
C LEU A 13 -16.83 -2.09 -4.54
N TYR A 14 -16.17 -1.67 -3.45
CA TYR A 14 -16.56 -2.02 -2.09
C TYR A 14 -17.95 -1.47 -1.76
N CYS A 15 -18.18 -0.18 -2.01
CA CYS A 15 -19.46 0.45 -1.72
C CYS A 15 -20.60 -0.19 -2.51
N ALA A 16 -20.40 -0.49 -3.80
CA ALA A 16 -21.39 -1.15 -4.62
C ALA A 16 -21.69 -2.58 -4.15
N TRP A 17 -20.66 -3.34 -3.80
CA TRP A 17 -20.85 -4.70 -3.31
C TRP A 17 -21.54 -4.75 -1.94
N MET A 18 -21.10 -3.94 -0.97
CA MET A 18 -21.68 -3.87 0.36
C MET A 18 -23.05 -3.16 0.38
N GLY A 19 -23.30 -2.30 -0.61
CA GLY A 19 -24.55 -1.56 -0.77
C GLY A 19 -25.62 -2.28 -1.58
N LYS A 20 -25.32 -3.46 -2.15
CA LYS A 20 -26.19 -4.16 -3.12
C LYS A 20 -27.64 -4.34 -2.67
N ASP A 21 -27.86 -4.59 -1.38
CA ASP A 21 -29.18 -4.78 -0.78
C ASP A 21 -29.62 -3.58 0.09
N LYS A 22 -29.02 -2.42 -0.13
CA LYS A 22 -29.28 -1.17 0.58
C LYS A 22 -29.68 -0.09 -0.41
N ASP A 23 -30.30 0.96 0.06
CA ASP A 23 -30.70 2.12 -0.74
C ASP A 23 -29.49 3.06 -0.97
N PHE A 24 -28.49 2.56 -1.71
CA PHE A 24 -27.31 3.31 -2.14
C PHE A 24 -27.10 3.23 -3.63
N GLU A 25 -26.95 4.38 -4.28
CA GLU A 25 -26.46 4.49 -5.64
C GLU A 25 -24.97 4.87 -5.62
N VAL A 26 -24.15 4.10 -6.31
CA VAL A 26 -22.70 4.35 -6.40
C VAL A 26 -22.35 4.76 -7.82
N GLU A 27 -21.78 5.97 -7.94
CA GLU A 27 -21.22 6.49 -9.18
C GLU A 27 -19.73 6.75 -9.02
N LEU A 28 -18.93 6.31 -9.99
CA LEU A 28 -17.52 6.65 -10.10
C LEU A 28 -17.31 7.59 -11.28
N ILE A 29 -16.79 8.79 -11.00
CA ILE A 29 -16.45 9.82 -11.98
C ILE A 29 -14.94 9.80 -12.18
N TYR A 30 -14.47 9.66 -13.42
CA TYR A 30 -13.05 9.69 -13.71
C TYR A 30 -12.74 10.31 -15.08
N ASP A 31 -11.54 10.88 -15.18
CA ASP A 31 -10.99 11.41 -16.40
C ASP A 31 -10.09 10.35 -17.06
N PRO A 32 -10.46 9.82 -18.24
CA PRO A 32 -9.66 8.83 -18.94
C PRO A 32 -8.34 9.37 -19.51
N GLU A 33 -8.19 10.70 -19.60
CA GLU A 33 -6.96 11.34 -20.08
C GLU A 33 -5.88 11.37 -18.99
N ILE A 34 -6.23 11.17 -17.70
CA ILE A 34 -5.25 11.05 -16.62
C ILE A 34 -4.54 9.71 -16.74
N PRO A 35 -3.21 9.71 -17.01
CA PRO A 35 -2.48 8.49 -17.24
C PRO A 35 -2.40 7.65 -15.96
N GLN A 36 -2.67 6.37 -16.10
CA GLN A 36 -2.57 5.40 -15.02
C GLN A 36 -1.10 5.11 -14.68
N GLU A 37 -0.83 4.85 -13.41
CA GLU A 37 0.49 4.38 -12.96
C GLU A 37 0.80 3.00 -13.58
N ARG A 38 2.00 2.90 -14.19
CA ARG A 38 2.46 1.65 -14.84
C ARG A 38 3.47 0.86 -14.00
N VAL A 39 3.52 1.15 -12.71
CA VAL A 39 4.37 0.41 -11.77
C VAL A 39 3.63 -0.85 -11.34
N GLY A 40 4.26 -2.01 -11.46
CA GLY A 40 3.72 -3.25 -10.90
C GLY A 40 3.48 -3.08 -9.41
N GLN A 41 2.34 -3.53 -8.94
CA GLN A 41 1.95 -3.36 -7.53
C GLN A 41 1.68 -4.70 -6.87
N ALA A 42 1.68 -4.66 -5.56
CA ALA A 42 1.34 -5.79 -4.72
C ALA A 42 0.28 -5.38 -3.69
N THR A 43 -0.52 -6.33 -3.26
CA THR A 43 -1.48 -6.13 -2.17
C THR A 43 -1.03 -6.87 -0.91
N VAL A 44 -1.77 -6.65 0.16
CA VAL A 44 -1.96 -7.59 1.26
C VAL A 44 -3.21 -8.45 1.02
N LEU A 45 -3.75 -9.10 2.04
CA LEU A 45 -4.69 -10.22 1.88
C LEU A 45 -6.12 -9.81 1.46
N GLU A 46 -6.63 -8.69 1.92
CA GLU A 46 -8.04 -8.33 1.75
C GLU A 46 -8.42 -7.84 0.34
N PRO A 47 -7.61 -6.99 -0.34
CA PRO A 47 -7.98 -6.50 -1.66
C PRO A 47 -8.33 -7.59 -2.69
N PRO A 48 -7.59 -8.72 -2.80
CA PRO A 48 -8.00 -9.81 -3.68
C PRO A 48 -9.32 -10.47 -3.27
N ALA A 49 -9.62 -10.55 -1.97
CA ALA A 49 -10.87 -11.11 -1.49
C ALA A 49 -12.07 -10.24 -1.89
N ILE A 50 -11.94 -8.91 -1.78
CA ILE A 50 -12.97 -7.97 -2.24
C ILE A 50 -13.16 -8.07 -3.77
N LEU A 51 -12.08 -8.13 -4.53
CA LEU A 51 -12.15 -8.26 -5.98
C LEU A 51 -12.89 -9.56 -6.37
N TRP A 52 -12.58 -10.67 -5.71
CA TRP A 52 -13.27 -11.94 -5.92
C TRP A 52 -14.75 -11.87 -5.54
N ALA A 53 -15.08 -11.38 -4.36
CA ALA A 53 -16.44 -11.33 -3.85
C ALA A 53 -17.35 -10.43 -4.70
N ALA A 54 -16.83 -9.29 -5.15
CA ALA A 54 -17.61 -8.31 -5.89
C ALA A 54 -17.71 -8.61 -7.40
N THR A 55 -16.68 -9.22 -8.01
CA THR A 55 -16.62 -9.41 -9.47
C THR A 55 -16.53 -10.86 -9.94
N GLY A 56 -16.40 -11.83 -9.02
CA GLY A 56 -16.12 -13.22 -9.38
C GLY A 56 -14.73 -13.43 -9.97
N PHE A 57 -13.77 -12.59 -9.59
CA PHE A 57 -12.39 -12.65 -10.08
C PHE A 57 -11.80 -14.06 -9.99
N ASN A 58 -11.33 -14.55 -11.13
CA ASN A 58 -10.77 -15.91 -11.24
C ASN A 58 -9.26 -15.84 -11.48
N TRP A 59 -8.49 -16.45 -10.59
CA TRP A 59 -7.04 -16.49 -10.65
C TRP A 59 -6.49 -17.16 -11.92
N TYR A 60 -7.16 -18.19 -12.42
CA TYR A 60 -6.70 -19.00 -13.56
C TYR A 60 -6.96 -18.32 -14.89
N GLU A 61 -8.01 -17.54 -14.98
CA GLU A 61 -8.47 -16.85 -16.18
C GLU A 61 -8.44 -15.33 -16.04
N ASN A 62 -7.58 -14.82 -15.14
CA ASN A 62 -7.58 -13.40 -14.85
C ASN A 62 -7.01 -12.57 -16.03
N LYS A 63 -7.67 -11.44 -16.28
CA LYS A 63 -7.28 -10.48 -17.33
C LYS A 63 -6.37 -9.36 -16.83
N ILE A 64 -6.03 -9.36 -15.54
CA ILE A 64 -5.23 -8.32 -14.89
C ILE A 64 -3.77 -8.75 -14.66
N ASN A 65 -3.35 -9.85 -15.27
CA ASN A 65 -2.02 -10.45 -15.08
C ASN A 65 -1.64 -10.68 -13.60
N ALA A 66 -2.63 -10.87 -12.73
CA ALA A 66 -2.39 -11.12 -11.33
C ALA A 66 -1.66 -12.44 -11.11
N THR A 67 -0.74 -12.43 -10.16
CA THR A 67 -0.04 -13.62 -9.65
C THR A 67 -0.20 -13.70 -8.14
N PHE A 68 -0.14 -14.91 -7.59
CA PHE A 68 -0.17 -15.11 -6.15
C PHE A 68 1.02 -14.42 -5.48
N LYS A 69 0.75 -13.80 -4.32
CA LYS A 69 1.76 -13.31 -3.42
C LYS A 69 1.63 -14.03 -2.09
N SER A 70 2.62 -14.87 -1.77
CA SER A 70 2.67 -15.67 -0.55
C SER A 70 3.43 -14.99 0.59
N GLY A 71 4.01 -13.82 0.34
CA GLY A 71 4.79 -13.09 1.35
C GLY A 71 5.75 -12.09 0.72
N ILE A 72 6.70 -11.65 1.55
CA ILE A 72 7.76 -10.73 1.18
C ILE A 72 9.10 -11.35 1.61
N LEU A 73 10.05 -11.44 0.69
CA LEU A 73 11.42 -11.82 0.98
C LEU A 73 12.27 -10.57 1.18
N TYR A 74 12.73 -10.35 2.39
CA TYR A 74 13.69 -9.30 2.74
C TYR A 74 15.11 -9.85 2.60
N GLU A 75 15.96 -9.18 1.83
CA GLU A 75 17.34 -9.57 1.56
C GLU A 75 18.31 -8.48 1.99
N GLY A 76 19.25 -8.83 2.85
CA GLY A 76 20.26 -7.90 3.37
C GLY A 76 19.75 -6.89 4.41
N TRP A 77 18.54 -7.08 4.93
CA TRP A 77 17.98 -6.32 6.04
C TRP A 77 18.40 -6.92 7.38
N GLY A 78 18.56 -6.06 8.39
CA GLY A 78 19.08 -6.48 9.68
C GLY A 78 20.54 -6.91 9.59
N LYS A 79 21.07 -7.42 10.70
CA LYS A 79 22.47 -7.86 10.82
C LYS A 79 22.60 -9.35 11.18
N VAL A 80 21.48 -10.06 11.27
CA VAL A 80 21.44 -11.46 11.76
C VAL A 80 21.37 -12.46 10.61
N ASN A 81 20.51 -12.21 9.64
CA ASN A 81 20.29 -13.12 8.52
C ASN A 81 20.40 -12.39 7.20
N ASP A 82 21.00 -13.03 6.20
CA ASP A 82 21.05 -12.49 4.85
C ASP A 82 19.67 -12.40 4.20
N LYS A 83 18.73 -13.26 4.62
CA LYS A 83 17.38 -13.34 4.08
C LYS A 83 16.37 -13.66 5.17
N VAL A 84 15.29 -12.90 5.20
CA VAL A 84 14.14 -13.15 6.07
C VAL A 84 12.89 -13.21 5.21
N PHE A 85 12.14 -14.28 5.32
CA PHE A 85 10.87 -14.44 4.63
C PHE A 85 9.72 -14.13 5.58
N HIS A 86 8.98 -13.07 5.26
CA HIS A 86 7.74 -12.72 5.92
C HIS A 86 6.61 -13.36 5.13
N ASP A 87 6.25 -14.58 5.49
CA ASP A 87 5.19 -15.34 4.86
C ASP A 87 3.81 -14.84 5.26
N PHE A 88 2.86 -15.03 4.35
CA PHE A 88 1.45 -14.82 4.63
C PHE A 88 0.81 -16.14 5.04
N PRO A 89 -0.31 -16.12 5.80
CA PRO A 89 -1.02 -17.33 6.19
C PRO A 89 -1.34 -18.23 5.00
N ALA A 90 -1.20 -19.54 5.16
CA ALA A 90 -1.33 -20.50 4.07
C ALA A 90 -2.74 -20.56 3.42
N ASP A 91 -3.76 -20.12 4.15
CA ASP A 91 -5.14 -20.02 3.71
C ASP A 91 -5.52 -18.66 3.12
N SER A 92 -4.55 -17.74 3.03
CA SER A 92 -4.74 -16.36 2.61
C SER A 92 -3.90 -16.05 1.39
N VAL A 93 -4.45 -15.26 0.49
CA VAL A 93 -3.82 -14.92 -0.77
C VAL A 93 -3.78 -13.41 -0.97
N ALA A 94 -2.57 -12.88 -1.08
CA ALA A 94 -2.32 -11.57 -1.64
C ALA A 94 -1.98 -11.69 -3.14
N MET A 95 -1.88 -10.58 -3.84
CA MET A 95 -1.56 -10.60 -5.28
C MET A 95 -0.49 -9.57 -5.65
N HIS A 96 0.26 -9.91 -6.69
CA HIS A 96 0.92 -8.94 -7.55
C HIS A 96 0.01 -8.71 -8.74
N TYR A 97 -0.11 -7.48 -9.20
CA TYR A 97 -1.02 -7.15 -10.29
C TYR A 97 -0.53 -5.93 -11.09
N CYS A 98 -1.12 -5.76 -12.25
CA CYS A 98 -0.98 -4.57 -13.07
C CYS A 98 -2.10 -3.58 -12.71
N PRO A 99 -1.79 -2.41 -12.14
CA PRO A 99 -2.81 -1.44 -11.74
C PRO A 99 -3.72 -1.04 -12.89
N TRP A 100 -3.17 -0.74 -14.04
CA TRP A 100 -3.91 -0.40 -15.25
C TRP A 100 -4.95 -1.47 -15.63
N GLU A 101 -4.53 -2.74 -15.71
CA GLU A 101 -5.41 -3.82 -16.12
C GLU A 101 -6.49 -4.10 -15.07
N MET A 102 -6.12 -4.01 -13.78
CA MET A 102 -7.06 -4.14 -12.67
C MET A 102 -8.10 -3.00 -12.69
N GLN A 103 -7.69 -1.77 -12.87
CA GLN A 103 -8.59 -0.62 -12.98
C GLN A 103 -9.54 -0.76 -14.16
N ALA A 104 -9.03 -1.10 -15.35
CA ALA A 104 -9.85 -1.37 -16.53
C ALA A 104 -10.88 -2.48 -16.27
N SER A 105 -10.48 -3.56 -15.58
CA SER A 105 -11.36 -4.65 -15.21
C SER A 105 -12.47 -4.22 -14.24
N ILE A 106 -12.15 -3.40 -13.26
CA ILE A 106 -13.12 -2.89 -12.28
C ILE A 106 -14.08 -1.89 -12.94
N LEU A 107 -13.57 -0.93 -13.72
CA LEU A 107 -14.35 0.09 -14.40
C LEU A 107 -15.35 -0.51 -15.41
N THR A 108 -15.02 -1.64 -16.01
CA THR A 108 -15.88 -2.36 -16.96
C THR A 108 -16.70 -3.49 -16.34
N SER A 109 -16.66 -3.64 -15.01
CA SER A 109 -17.33 -4.75 -14.30
C SER A 109 -18.86 -4.65 -14.29
N GLY A 110 -19.41 -3.44 -14.51
CA GLY A 110 -20.84 -3.19 -14.41
C GLY A 110 -21.41 -3.19 -12.98
N GLN A 111 -20.56 -3.19 -11.95
CA GLN A 111 -20.97 -3.21 -10.55
C GLN A 111 -21.52 -1.87 -10.06
N PHE A 112 -21.16 -0.78 -10.71
CA PHE A 112 -21.58 0.59 -10.39
C PHE A 112 -21.65 1.45 -11.66
N LYS A 113 -22.26 2.63 -11.55
CA LYS A 113 -22.31 3.60 -12.65
C LYS A 113 -20.93 4.25 -12.82
N THR A 114 -20.48 4.38 -14.07
CA THR A 114 -19.25 5.10 -14.42
C THR A 114 -19.55 6.29 -15.31
N THR A 115 -18.94 7.43 -15.00
CA THR A 115 -19.06 8.66 -15.78
C THR A 115 -17.67 9.14 -16.19
N TYR A 116 -17.49 9.38 -17.50
CA TYR A 116 -16.23 9.84 -18.10
C TYR A 116 -16.32 11.34 -18.33
N LYS A 117 -15.55 12.12 -17.61
CA LYS A 117 -15.40 13.56 -17.83
C LYS A 117 -14.18 14.07 -17.08
N ASN A 118 -13.73 15.27 -17.43
CA ASN A 118 -12.77 15.98 -16.61
C ASN A 118 -13.25 15.97 -15.16
N LEU A 119 -12.34 15.80 -14.22
CA LEU A 119 -12.72 15.75 -12.80
C LEU A 119 -13.38 17.08 -12.42
N PRO A 120 -14.61 17.05 -11.89
CA PRO A 120 -15.32 18.26 -11.48
C PRO A 120 -14.74 18.82 -10.19
N GLU A 121 -15.00 20.08 -9.91
CA GLU A 121 -14.90 20.60 -8.54
C GLU A 121 -15.86 19.82 -7.65
N LEU A 122 -15.42 19.49 -6.44
CA LEU A 122 -16.19 18.59 -5.55
C LEU A 122 -17.53 19.23 -5.13
N ASP A 123 -17.60 20.55 -5.06
CA ASP A 123 -18.82 21.30 -4.71
C ASP A 123 -19.88 21.23 -5.82
N ASP A 124 -19.48 20.99 -7.07
CA ASP A 124 -20.38 20.86 -8.22
C ASP A 124 -21.01 19.46 -8.36
N ILE A 125 -20.65 18.52 -7.46
CA ILE A 125 -21.15 17.16 -7.50
C ILE A 125 -22.44 17.05 -6.69
N ASP A 126 -23.53 16.74 -7.39
CA ASP A 126 -24.83 16.45 -6.79
C ASP A 126 -24.83 15.00 -6.23
N SER A 127 -24.43 14.86 -4.98
CA SER A 127 -24.47 13.60 -4.23
C SER A 127 -24.46 13.87 -2.73
N ASP A 128 -25.02 12.97 -1.93
CA ASP A 128 -25.03 13.11 -0.48
C ASP A 128 -23.60 13.02 0.10
N TYR A 129 -22.77 12.12 -0.44
CA TYR A 129 -21.42 11.86 0.03
C TYR A 129 -20.43 11.67 -1.12
N ILE A 130 -19.20 12.10 -0.91
CA ILE A 130 -18.13 12.05 -1.90
C ILE A 130 -16.90 11.38 -1.28
N PHE A 131 -16.36 10.36 -1.96
CA PHE A 131 -14.99 9.92 -1.75
C PHE A 131 -14.09 10.63 -2.77
N ASP A 132 -13.18 11.48 -2.29
CA ASP A 132 -12.18 12.11 -3.13
C ASP A 132 -10.95 11.19 -3.26
N CYS A 133 -10.86 10.52 -4.39
CA CYS A 133 -9.77 9.67 -4.81
C CYS A 133 -9.01 10.26 -6.01
N SER A 134 -9.07 11.58 -6.20
CA SER A 134 -8.55 12.30 -7.39
C SER A 134 -7.02 12.31 -7.50
N GLY A 135 -6.32 11.69 -6.55
CA GLY A 135 -4.88 11.49 -6.60
C GLY A 135 -4.08 12.46 -5.74
N LYS A 136 -2.86 12.76 -6.15
CA LYS A 136 -1.93 13.60 -5.40
C LYS A 136 -2.50 15.03 -5.18
N PRO A 137 -2.35 15.63 -3.97
CA PRO A 137 -2.77 17.02 -3.74
C PRO A 137 -1.89 18.02 -4.50
N ASP A 138 -2.46 19.16 -4.85
CA ASP A 138 -1.76 20.26 -5.51
C ASP A 138 -0.89 21.05 -4.52
N SER A 139 -1.34 21.18 -3.27
CA SER A 139 -0.60 21.78 -2.14
C SER A 139 -0.57 20.84 -0.94
N TYR A 140 0.51 20.93 -0.16
CA TYR A 140 0.69 20.16 1.08
C TYR A 140 0.39 20.97 2.36
N ASP A 141 -0.17 22.16 2.27
CA ASP A 141 -0.44 23.03 3.44
C ASP A 141 -1.38 22.37 4.45
N ASN A 142 -2.35 21.60 3.95
CA ASN A 142 -3.30 20.83 4.75
C ASN A 142 -2.85 19.40 5.05
N TYR A 143 -1.56 19.12 4.90
CA TYR A 143 -1.00 17.79 5.15
C TYR A 143 0.07 17.85 6.24
N GLU A 144 0.20 16.76 6.97
CA GLU A 144 1.28 16.49 7.91
C GLU A 144 2.29 15.57 7.21
N GLU A 145 3.57 15.86 7.38
CA GLU A 145 4.62 14.99 6.88
C GLU A 145 4.70 13.71 7.72
N LEU A 146 4.76 12.58 7.06
CA LEU A 146 5.04 11.29 7.69
C LEU A 146 6.55 11.08 7.73
N VAL A 147 7.04 10.66 8.89
CA VAL A 147 8.47 10.33 9.08
C VAL A 147 8.82 9.10 8.26
N ASN A 148 9.74 9.25 7.33
CA ASN A 148 10.22 8.18 6.47
C ASN A 148 11.60 8.53 5.88
N PRO A 149 12.56 7.60 5.81
CA PRO A 149 13.89 7.91 5.27
C PRO A 149 13.94 8.02 3.75
N ILE A 150 12.90 7.61 3.02
CA ILE A 150 12.87 7.54 1.55
C ILE A 150 12.02 8.67 0.96
N ASN A 151 12.53 9.36 -0.06
CA ASN A 151 11.82 10.43 -0.77
C ASN A 151 11.95 10.36 -2.30
N ALA A 152 12.67 9.35 -2.83
CA ALA A 152 12.89 9.19 -4.26
C ALA A 152 12.91 7.71 -4.66
N CYS A 153 12.62 7.45 -5.94
CA CYS A 153 12.71 6.11 -6.51
C CYS A 153 13.10 6.16 -7.99
N ILE A 154 14.01 5.27 -8.38
CA ILE A 154 14.37 5.00 -9.77
C ILE A 154 13.61 3.75 -10.21
N LEU A 155 12.76 3.90 -11.22
CA LEU A 155 11.96 2.79 -11.76
C LEU A 155 12.64 2.21 -13.00
N ALA A 156 12.62 0.89 -13.12
CA ALA A 156 13.31 0.17 -14.19
C ALA A 156 12.54 -1.06 -14.68
N GLU A 157 12.85 -1.45 -15.91
CA GLU A 157 12.49 -2.73 -16.50
C GLU A 157 13.61 -3.73 -16.25
N PRO A 158 13.33 -4.93 -15.70
CA PRO A 158 14.35 -5.95 -15.56
C PRO A 158 14.66 -6.62 -16.90
N ASN A 159 15.94 -6.88 -17.16
CA ASN A 159 16.40 -7.65 -18.32
C ASN A 159 16.24 -9.17 -18.12
N TRP A 160 15.75 -9.57 -16.93
CA TRP A 160 15.45 -10.99 -16.58
C TRP A 160 13.98 -11.23 -16.31
N ARG A 161 13.59 -12.50 -16.20
CA ARG A 161 12.23 -12.87 -15.81
C ARG A 161 12.07 -12.87 -14.29
N THR A 162 11.16 -12.07 -13.77
CA THR A 162 10.92 -11.92 -12.33
C THR A 162 10.00 -12.99 -11.73
N ALA A 163 9.18 -13.65 -12.57
CA ALA A 163 8.05 -14.49 -12.14
C ALA A 163 8.39 -15.91 -11.68
N LYS A 164 9.58 -16.16 -11.13
CA LYS A 164 9.93 -17.51 -10.65
C LYS A 164 9.33 -17.86 -9.29
N ASN A 165 9.07 -16.86 -8.46
CA ASN A 165 8.67 -17.03 -7.06
C ASN A 165 7.37 -16.28 -6.77
N PRO A 166 6.49 -16.83 -5.92
CA PRO A 166 5.23 -16.17 -5.56
C PRO A 166 5.37 -15.17 -4.40
N TRP A 167 6.46 -14.41 -4.35
CA TRP A 167 6.68 -13.37 -3.33
C TRP A 167 7.35 -12.14 -3.90
N SER A 168 7.10 -10.97 -3.30
CA SER A 168 7.88 -9.76 -3.55
C SER A 168 9.27 -9.91 -2.95
N ARG A 169 10.29 -9.31 -3.58
CA ARG A 169 11.61 -9.19 -2.98
C ARG A 169 11.84 -7.73 -2.59
N HIS A 170 12.32 -7.53 -1.37
CA HIS A 170 12.73 -6.25 -0.84
C HIS A 170 14.20 -6.34 -0.47
N VAL A 171 15.05 -5.83 -1.34
CA VAL A 171 16.51 -5.96 -1.23
C VAL A 171 17.08 -4.68 -0.65
N ALA A 172 17.75 -4.75 0.49
CA ALA A 172 18.49 -3.62 1.04
C ALA A 172 19.60 -3.21 0.07
N THR A 173 19.78 -1.90 -0.09
CA THR A 173 20.81 -1.30 -0.94
C THR A 173 21.66 -0.33 -0.13
N PRO A 174 22.80 0.15 -0.63
CA PRO A 174 23.58 1.16 0.09
C PRO A 174 22.80 2.42 0.44
N ASP A 175 21.81 2.79 -0.40
CA ASP A 175 21.09 4.07 -0.34
C ASP A 175 19.64 3.95 0.13
N GLY A 176 19.19 2.74 0.46
CA GLY A 176 17.81 2.44 0.82
C GLY A 176 17.44 0.99 0.53
N TRP A 177 16.50 0.77 -0.38
CA TRP A 177 16.07 -0.57 -0.75
C TRP A 177 15.51 -0.63 -2.19
N CYS A 178 15.49 -1.85 -2.71
CA CYS A 178 14.96 -2.12 -4.04
C CYS A 178 13.81 -3.12 -3.96
N PHE A 179 12.65 -2.78 -4.54
CA PHE A 179 11.59 -3.75 -4.74
C PHE A 179 11.74 -4.49 -6.06
N VAL A 180 11.39 -5.79 -6.05
CA VAL A 180 11.22 -6.61 -7.24
C VAL A 180 9.86 -7.28 -7.17
N ILE A 181 8.97 -6.89 -8.08
CA ILE A 181 7.61 -7.42 -8.17
C ILE A 181 7.58 -8.52 -9.24
N PRO A 182 7.19 -9.77 -8.90
CA PRO A 182 7.01 -10.81 -9.89
C PRO A 182 5.89 -10.48 -10.86
N THR A 183 6.15 -10.64 -12.15
CA THR A 183 5.17 -10.40 -13.20
C THR A 183 5.06 -11.61 -14.12
N ARG A 184 3.85 -11.88 -14.61
CA ARG A 184 3.68 -12.82 -15.73
C ARG A 184 4.32 -12.22 -16.98
N LYS A 185 4.87 -13.07 -17.84
CA LYS A 185 5.57 -12.69 -19.05
C LYS A 185 4.83 -11.63 -19.89
N LYS A 186 5.63 -10.64 -20.33
CA LYS A 186 5.35 -9.81 -21.51
C LYS A 186 3.93 -9.22 -21.60
N SER A 187 3.46 -8.58 -20.54
CA SER A 187 2.46 -7.57 -20.74
C SER A 187 3.18 -6.25 -21.04
N PRO A 188 2.86 -5.53 -22.11
CA PRO A 188 3.32 -4.15 -22.32
C PRO A 188 2.95 -3.22 -21.17
N SER A 189 2.05 -3.67 -20.31
CA SER A 189 1.55 -2.97 -19.13
C SER A 189 2.50 -3.00 -17.93
N PHE A 190 3.42 -3.97 -17.87
CA PHE A 190 4.41 -4.12 -16.79
C PHE A 190 5.76 -3.55 -17.19
N LYS A 191 5.82 -2.24 -17.38
CA LYS A 191 7.10 -1.61 -17.67
C LYS A 191 8.00 -1.48 -16.44
N TYR A 192 7.43 -1.33 -15.25
CA TYR A 192 8.17 -0.98 -14.05
C TYR A 192 7.84 -1.95 -12.92
N CYS A 193 8.59 -3.02 -12.82
CA CYS A 193 8.44 -3.99 -11.74
C CYS A 193 9.65 -4.07 -10.81
N VAL A 194 10.66 -3.23 -11.05
CA VAL A 194 11.84 -3.07 -10.20
C VAL A 194 12.00 -1.59 -9.89
N GLY A 195 12.18 -1.24 -8.63
CA GLY A 195 12.38 0.15 -8.24
C GLY A 195 13.39 0.28 -7.11
N TYR A 196 14.33 1.19 -7.29
CA TYR A 196 15.38 1.53 -6.34
C TYR A 196 14.97 2.76 -5.55
N CYS A 197 14.54 2.56 -4.32
CA CYS A 197 14.09 3.59 -3.41
C CYS A 197 15.27 4.12 -2.59
N TYR A 198 15.46 5.44 -2.55
CA TYR A 198 16.59 6.08 -1.90
C TYR A 198 16.21 7.44 -1.31
N ASN A 199 17.14 8.06 -0.59
CA ASN A 199 17.00 9.42 -0.10
C ASN A 199 17.82 10.38 -0.94
N SER A 200 17.15 11.26 -1.70
CA SER A 200 17.80 12.22 -2.60
C SER A 200 18.54 13.36 -1.90
N ASP A 201 18.33 13.54 -0.59
CA ASP A 201 19.03 14.53 0.21
C ASP A 201 20.37 13.98 0.75
N ILE A 202 20.56 12.65 0.69
CA ILE A 202 21.77 11.95 1.17
C ILE A 202 22.59 11.42 0.00
N THR A 203 21.92 10.79 -0.98
CA THR A 203 22.56 10.15 -2.13
C THR A 203 22.14 10.87 -3.40
N SER A 204 23.09 11.28 -4.23
CA SER A 204 22.77 11.91 -5.51
C SER A 204 22.10 10.91 -6.47
N GLN A 205 21.29 11.43 -7.40
CA GLN A 205 20.63 10.59 -8.40
C GLN A 205 21.62 9.75 -9.19
N ASN A 206 22.74 10.31 -9.61
CA ASN A 206 23.76 9.60 -10.41
C ASN A 206 24.39 8.45 -9.62
N GLU A 207 24.68 8.66 -8.34
CA GLU A 207 25.21 7.62 -7.46
C GLU A 207 24.20 6.50 -7.22
N ALA A 208 22.94 6.85 -6.98
CA ALA A 208 21.86 5.88 -6.84
C ALA A 208 21.65 5.05 -8.12
N GLU A 209 21.75 5.69 -9.31
CA GLU A 209 21.70 4.98 -10.61
C GLU A 209 22.88 4.01 -10.77
N GLU A 210 24.10 4.45 -10.46
CA GLU A 210 25.28 3.61 -10.54
C GLU A 210 25.16 2.39 -9.61
N ASN A 211 24.77 2.61 -8.36
CA ASN A 211 24.53 1.53 -7.40
C ASN A 211 23.43 0.59 -7.87
N PHE A 212 22.35 1.11 -8.44
CA PHE A 212 21.25 0.30 -8.97
C PHE A 212 21.71 -0.59 -10.12
N LEU A 213 22.43 -0.04 -11.11
CA LEU A 213 22.95 -0.79 -12.27
C LEU A 213 24.03 -1.82 -11.88
N ASN A 214 24.83 -1.52 -10.85
CA ASN A 214 25.82 -2.47 -10.32
C ASN A 214 25.17 -3.67 -9.60
N MET A 215 23.98 -3.47 -9.02
CA MET A 215 23.28 -4.51 -8.27
C MET A 215 22.29 -5.32 -9.11
N PHE A 216 21.73 -4.71 -10.16
CA PHE A 216 20.65 -5.30 -10.95
C PHE A 216 20.85 -5.07 -12.44
N ASP A 217 20.62 -6.12 -13.23
CA ASP A 217 20.60 -6.01 -14.70
C ASP A 217 19.25 -5.44 -15.15
N VAL A 218 19.13 -4.12 -15.20
CA VAL A 218 17.90 -3.40 -15.49
C VAL A 218 18.11 -2.29 -16.52
N SER A 219 17.02 -1.87 -17.13
CA SER A 219 16.96 -0.66 -17.98
C SER A 219 16.19 0.42 -17.23
N ILE A 220 16.88 1.48 -16.81
CA ILE A 220 16.27 2.62 -16.10
C ILE A 220 15.31 3.35 -17.03
N THR A 221 14.16 3.71 -16.55
CA THR A 221 13.07 4.26 -17.34
C THR A 221 12.47 5.55 -16.79
N LYS A 222 12.43 5.71 -15.46
CA LYS A 222 11.80 6.88 -14.84
C LYS A 222 12.42 7.17 -13.47
N HIS A 223 12.54 8.46 -13.16
CA HIS A 223 12.86 8.96 -11.82
C HIS A 223 11.61 9.59 -11.21
N VAL A 224 11.37 9.31 -9.94
CA VAL A 224 10.23 9.83 -9.19
C VAL A 224 10.72 10.39 -7.86
N GLN A 225 10.32 11.60 -7.55
CA GLN A 225 10.43 12.18 -6.21
C GLN A 225 9.05 12.26 -5.59
N PHE A 226 8.96 12.02 -4.30
CA PHE A 226 7.70 12.05 -3.58
C PHE A 226 7.89 12.52 -2.13
N LYS A 227 6.79 12.92 -1.53
CA LYS A 227 6.69 13.16 -0.09
C LYS A 227 5.90 12.03 0.54
N ASN A 228 6.20 11.72 1.78
CA ASN A 228 5.36 10.88 2.63
C ASN A 228 4.50 11.81 3.47
N TYR A 229 3.18 11.66 3.44
CA TYR A 229 2.26 12.60 4.07
C TYR A 229 0.92 11.96 4.42
N VAL A 230 0.18 12.64 5.29
CA VAL A 230 -1.22 12.34 5.62
C VAL A 230 -2.02 13.64 5.73
N ALA A 231 -3.27 13.64 5.28
CA ALA A 231 -4.16 14.78 5.41
C ALA A 231 -4.47 15.08 6.88
N LYS A 232 -4.38 16.36 7.27
CA LYS A 232 -4.79 16.82 8.61
C LYS A 232 -6.29 16.69 8.83
N GLU A 233 -7.06 16.88 7.75
CA GLU A 233 -8.51 16.80 7.72
C GLU A 233 -8.98 15.79 6.68
N PRO A 234 -9.02 14.49 7.01
CA PRO A 234 -9.46 13.44 6.08
C PRO A 234 -10.97 13.44 5.81
N VAL A 235 -11.76 14.16 6.62
CA VAL A 235 -13.20 14.35 6.47
C VAL A 235 -13.50 15.83 6.41
N ILE A 236 -14.10 16.30 5.32
CA ILE A 236 -14.43 17.70 5.07
C ILE A 236 -15.97 17.83 5.08
N ASP A 237 -16.47 18.79 5.86
CA ASP A 237 -17.90 19.15 5.97
C ASP A 237 -18.83 17.95 6.24
N ASN A 238 -18.34 16.89 6.88
CA ASN A 238 -19.06 15.63 7.11
C ASN A 238 -19.61 14.97 5.83
N ARG A 239 -19.15 15.35 4.65
CA ARG A 239 -19.64 14.94 3.34
C ARG A 239 -18.56 14.41 2.43
N ILE A 240 -17.36 15.00 2.46
CA ILE A 240 -16.25 14.63 1.59
C ILE A 240 -15.21 13.84 2.40
N PHE A 241 -14.85 12.67 1.90
CA PHE A 241 -13.91 11.74 2.52
C PHE A 241 -12.71 11.57 1.60
N LEU A 242 -11.54 12.04 2.05
CA LEU A 242 -10.30 11.89 1.29
C LEU A 242 -9.88 10.43 1.29
N ASN A 243 -9.49 9.89 0.12
CA ASN A 243 -8.97 8.53 0.02
C ASN A 243 -7.85 8.44 -1.03
N GLY A 244 -7.11 7.34 -1.04
CA GLY A 244 -5.95 7.21 -1.92
C GLY A 244 -4.86 8.23 -1.63
N ASN A 245 -4.17 8.67 -2.67
CA ASN A 245 -3.12 9.68 -2.55
C ASN A 245 -3.64 11.07 -2.16
N ARG A 246 -4.96 11.28 -2.19
CA ARG A 246 -5.57 12.49 -1.63
C ARG A 246 -5.59 12.43 -0.10
N LEU A 247 -5.67 11.26 0.49
CA LEU A 247 -5.63 11.05 1.94
C LEU A 247 -4.20 10.99 2.46
N PHE A 248 -3.38 10.12 1.88
CA PHE A 248 -2.00 9.91 2.32
C PHE A 248 -1.14 9.31 1.21
N PHE A 249 0.16 9.46 1.37
CA PHE A 249 1.17 8.67 0.68
C PHE A 249 2.24 8.22 1.68
N LEU A 250 2.56 6.95 1.64
CA LEU A 250 3.69 6.34 2.35
C LEU A 250 4.38 5.40 1.36
N GLU A 251 5.70 5.30 1.45
CA GLU A 251 6.46 4.38 0.62
C GLU A 251 5.86 2.94 0.63
N PRO A 252 6.02 2.16 -0.46
CA PRO A 252 5.26 0.92 -0.64
C PRO A 252 5.86 -0.31 0.03
N MET A 253 6.74 -0.19 1.03
CA MET A 253 7.52 -1.31 1.59
C MET A 253 6.66 -2.50 2.00
N GLU A 254 5.52 -2.28 2.65
CA GLU A 254 4.65 -3.34 3.14
C GLU A 254 3.42 -3.60 2.24
N SER A 255 3.37 -2.98 1.04
CA SER A 255 2.23 -3.11 0.11
C SER A 255 0.87 -2.76 0.74
N SER A 256 0.86 -1.81 1.69
CA SER A 256 -0.27 -1.50 2.57
C SER A 256 -1.28 -0.52 1.97
N SER A 257 -0.93 0.20 0.90
CA SER A 257 -1.74 1.31 0.39
C SER A 257 -3.17 0.91 0.05
N THR A 258 -3.37 -0.17 -0.71
CA THR A 258 -4.72 -0.62 -1.11
C THR A 258 -5.56 -1.05 0.10
N GLN A 259 -4.94 -1.65 1.13
CA GLN A 259 -5.61 -1.97 2.38
C GLN A 259 -6.07 -0.71 3.11
N ALA A 260 -5.21 0.31 3.19
CA ALA A 260 -5.57 1.57 3.83
C ALA A 260 -6.72 2.29 3.10
N TYR A 261 -6.80 2.17 1.78
CA TYR A 261 -7.93 2.68 1.02
C TYR A 261 -9.24 1.97 1.38
N LEU A 262 -9.19 0.65 1.59
CA LEU A 262 -10.33 -0.13 2.06
C LEU A 262 -10.69 0.20 3.51
N GLU A 263 -9.72 0.42 4.39
CA GLU A 263 -9.98 0.82 5.78
C GLU A 263 -10.72 2.16 5.85
N MET A 264 -10.29 3.17 5.06
CA MET A 264 -11.02 4.43 4.97
C MET A 264 -12.44 4.23 4.41
N THR A 265 -12.55 3.45 3.34
CA THR A 265 -13.86 3.15 2.73
C THR A 265 -14.80 2.47 3.72
N ARG A 266 -14.29 1.49 4.49
CA ARG A 266 -15.04 0.77 5.52
C ARG A 266 -15.45 1.68 6.68
N ALA A 267 -14.52 2.48 7.19
CA ALA A 267 -14.81 3.42 8.28
C ALA A 267 -15.97 4.35 7.93
N VAL A 268 -16.03 4.80 6.68
CA VAL A 268 -17.13 5.63 6.19
C VAL A 268 -18.38 4.77 5.92
N PHE A 269 -18.30 3.78 5.05
CA PHE A 269 -19.47 3.07 4.54
C PHE A 269 -20.15 2.18 5.59
N ASP A 270 -19.39 1.41 6.37
CA ASP A 270 -19.94 0.43 7.32
C ASP A 270 -20.26 1.02 8.69
N TYR A 271 -19.66 2.17 9.01
CA TYR A 271 -19.80 2.77 10.32
C TYR A 271 -20.41 4.17 10.29
N TYR A 272 -19.82 5.12 9.58
CA TYR A 272 -20.31 6.50 9.55
C TYR A 272 -21.67 6.62 8.86
N LEU A 273 -21.81 6.12 7.62
CA LEU A 273 -23.07 6.17 6.86
C LEU A 273 -24.19 5.31 7.50
N GLN A 274 -23.83 4.39 8.39
CA GLN A 274 -24.78 3.62 9.16
C GLN A 274 -25.13 4.29 10.51
N GLY A 275 -24.62 5.48 10.78
CA GLY A 275 -24.86 6.20 12.03
C GLY A 275 -24.21 5.59 13.28
N LYS A 276 -23.23 4.68 13.11
CA LYS A 276 -22.58 3.98 14.23
C LYS A 276 -21.45 4.78 14.86
N VAL A 277 -20.81 5.67 14.09
CA VAL A 277 -19.72 6.54 14.53
C VAL A 277 -19.88 7.94 13.97
N SER A 278 -19.22 8.92 14.59
CA SER A 278 -19.17 10.29 14.08
C SER A 278 -18.03 10.47 13.07
N ALA A 279 -18.05 11.57 12.31
CA ALA A 279 -16.95 11.96 11.42
C ALA A 279 -15.62 12.14 12.17
N VAL A 280 -15.68 12.61 13.43
CA VAL A 280 -14.50 12.75 14.29
C VAL A 280 -13.85 11.38 14.54
N HIS A 281 -14.64 10.36 14.83
CA HIS A 281 -14.11 8.99 15.00
C HIS A 281 -13.49 8.44 13.72
N VAL A 282 -14.11 8.68 12.54
CA VAL A 282 -13.51 8.30 11.26
C VAL A 282 -12.15 8.95 11.08
N LYS A 283 -12.05 10.26 11.35
CA LYS A 283 -10.79 11.02 11.27
C LYS A 283 -9.73 10.43 12.21
N GLU A 284 -10.07 10.24 13.49
CA GLU A 284 -9.15 9.72 14.50
C GLU A 284 -8.66 8.31 14.16
N ASP A 285 -9.58 7.43 13.76
CA ASP A 285 -9.26 6.03 13.47
C ASP A 285 -8.37 5.89 12.23
N ILE A 286 -8.68 6.60 11.14
CA ILE A 286 -7.87 6.50 9.92
C ILE A 286 -6.49 7.16 10.10
N THR A 287 -6.41 8.30 10.81
CA THR A 287 -5.12 8.94 11.10
C THR A 287 -4.26 8.02 11.96
N ARG A 288 -4.82 7.42 13.01
CA ARG A 288 -4.14 6.43 13.86
C ARG A 288 -3.68 5.21 13.06
N TYR A 289 -4.53 4.70 12.16
CA TYR A 289 -4.18 3.59 11.29
C TYR A 289 -2.96 3.91 10.41
N ILE A 290 -2.95 5.07 9.74
CA ILE A 290 -1.83 5.51 8.89
C ILE A 290 -0.55 5.70 9.71
N LYS A 291 -0.64 6.26 10.94
CA LYS A 291 0.52 6.34 11.83
C LYS A 291 1.07 4.97 12.22
N LYS A 292 0.22 3.97 12.43
CA LYS A 292 0.66 2.58 12.65
C LYS A 292 1.39 2.01 11.43
N LEU A 293 0.96 2.33 10.20
CA LEU A 293 1.68 1.94 9.00
C LEU A 293 3.08 2.56 8.98
N GLN A 294 3.18 3.87 9.24
CA GLN A 294 4.46 4.56 9.35
C GLN A 294 5.38 3.90 10.37
N ASN A 295 4.90 3.66 11.60
CA ASN A 295 5.71 3.12 12.69
C ASN A 295 6.24 1.72 12.37
N PHE A 296 5.41 0.88 11.76
CA PHE A 296 5.84 -0.46 11.34
C PHE A 296 6.92 -0.39 10.25
N VAL A 297 6.78 0.49 9.27
CA VAL A 297 7.80 0.72 8.24
C VAL A 297 9.09 1.26 8.84
N LEU A 298 9.03 2.24 9.73
CA LEU A 298 10.21 2.76 10.43
C LEU A 298 10.95 1.69 11.24
N TRP A 299 10.22 0.78 11.85
CA TRP A 299 10.84 -0.32 12.59
C TRP A 299 11.71 -1.21 11.70
N HIS A 300 11.37 -1.38 10.43
CA HIS A 300 12.22 -2.08 9.47
C HIS A 300 13.59 -1.38 9.33
N TYR A 301 13.58 -0.06 9.16
CA TYR A 301 14.81 0.74 9.04
C TYR A 301 15.63 0.75 10.32
N GLN A 302 14.99 0.78 11.48
CA GLN A 302 15.66 0.71 12.78
C GLN A 302 16.46 -0.60 12.95
N SER A 303 16.00 -1.68 12.33
CA SER A 303 16.74 -2.95 12.30
C SER A 303 18.04 -2.86 11.50
N GLY A 304 18.18 -1.82 10.65
CA GLY A 304 19.32 -1.59 9.80
C GLY A 304 19.45 -2.58 8.64
N SER A 305 20.64 -2.66 8.09
CA SER A 305 20.97 -3.58 7.01
C SER A 305 22.40 -4.07 7.12
N LYS A 306 22.81 -4.89 6.14
CA LYS A 306 24.23 -5.28 5.99
C LYS A 306 25.15 -4.11 5.59
N TYR A 307 24.60 -2.95 5.21
CA TYR A 307 25.35 -1.78 4.81
C TYR A 307 25.54 -0.80 5.97
N ASP A 308 26.73 -0.21 6.07
CA ASP A 308 27.07 0.85 7.02
C ASP A 308 27.36 2.13 6.19
N THR A 309 26.32 2.74 5.62
CA THR A 309 26.37 3.92 4.77
C THR A 309 25.70 5.12 5.44
N PRO A 310 25.93 6.36 4.95
CA PRO A 310 25.26 7.54 5.48
C PRO A 310 23.73 7.42 5.51
N PHE A 311 23.14 6.77 4.50
CA PHE A 311 21.70 6.50 4.48
C PHE A 311 21.26 5.64 5.67
N TRP A 312 21.93 4.51 5.91
CA TRP A 312 21.53 3.59 6.98
C TRP A 312 21.82 4.16 8.38
N GLU A 313 22.90 4.97 8.53
CA GLU A 313 23.13 5.70 9.75
C GLU A 313 22.02 6.72 10.04
N TYR A 314 21.60 7.48 9.02
CA TYR A 314 20.44 8.38 9.14
C TYR A 314 19.14 7.62 9.43
N ALA A 315 18.82 6.59 8.68
CA ALA A 315 17.57 5.85 8.81
C ALA A 315 17.35 5.26 10.20
N LYS A 316 18.42 4.78 10.85
CA LYS A 316 18.38 4.29 12.24
C LYS A 316 18.07 5.37 13.27
N THR A 317 18.33 6.65 12.98
CA THR A 317 18.03 7.76 13.90
C THR A 317 16.56 8.13 13.92
N LEU A 318 15.81 7.73 12.91
CA LEU A 318 14.38 8.01 12.82
C LEU A 318 13.62 7.12 13.82
N THR A 319 13.10 7.76 14.86
CA THR A 319 12.37 7.08 15.93
C THR A 319 10.92 7.51 15.98
N PHE A 320 10.11 6.73 16.63
CA PHE A 320 8.73 7.04 16.96
C PHE A 320 8.45 6.65 18.42
N GLU A 321 7.53 7.36 19.04
CA GLU A 321 7.02 7.01 20.36
C GLU A 321 5.58 6.53 20.22
N ASP A 322 5.36 5.24 20.44
CA ASP A 322 4.04 4.62 20.38
C ASP A 322 3.95 3.50 21.44
N LYS A 323 3.23 3.81 22.51
CA LYS A 323 3.02 2.84 23.59
C LYS A 323 2.29 1.59 23.09
N GLU A 324 1.33 1.74 22.17
CA GLU A 324 0.57 0.61 21.63
C GLU A 324 1.49 -0.30 20.81
N PHE A 325 2.44 0.25 20.06
CA PHE A 325 3.46 -0.52 19.34
C PHE A 325 4.30 -1.37 20.30
N ASN A 326 4.82 -0.74 21.37
CA ASN A 326 5.66 -1.42 22.34
C ASN A 326 4.89 -2.52 23.09
N ASP A 327 3.69 -2.22 23.54
CA ASP A 327 2.81 -3.19 24.20
C ASP A 327 2.49 -4.38 23.24
N PHE A 328 2.29 -4.09 21.96
CA PHE A 328 2.02 -5.12 20.97
C PHE A 328 3.25 -5.96 20.62
N LEU A 329 4.44 -5.36 20.57
CA LEU A 329 5.70 -6.05 20.38
C LEU A 329 5.93 -7.05 21.52
N GLU A 330 5.73 -6.65 22.79
CA GLU A 330 5.85 -7.55 23.95
C GLU A 330 4.78 -8.66 23.89
N TYR A 331 3.53 -8.32 23.54
CA TYR A 331 2.48 -9.31 23.37
C TYR A 331 2.82 -10.33 22.27
N SER A 332 3.44 -9.92 21.19
CA SER A 332 3.82 -10.79 20.08
C SER A 332 4.86 -11.86 20.48
N LYS A 333 5.70 -11.59 21.49
CA LYS A 333 6.72 -12.53 21.97
C LYS A 333 6.10 -13.76 22.66
N ILE A 334 4.96 -13.59 23.32
CA ILE A 334 4.29 -14.64 24.10
C ILE A 334 3.05 -15.20 23.38
N SER A 335 2.62 -14.60 22.28
CA SER A 335 1.46 -15.04 21.52
C SER A 335 1.85 -16.07 20.47
N ASP A 336 1.25 -17.25 20.54
CA ASP A 336 1.38 -18.28 19.52
C ASP A 336 0.29 -18.15 18.42
N CYS A 337 -0.35 -16.98 18.32
CA CYS A 337 -1.41 -16.73 17.34
C CYS A 337 -0.87 -16.86 15.92
N ILE A 338 -1.16 -17.99 15.30
CA ILE A 338 -1.13 -18.16 13.86
C ILE A 338 -2.23 -17.25 13.30
N PRO A 339 -1.96 -16.43 12.29
CA PRO A 339 -3.00 -15.64 11.67
C PRO A 339 -4.09 -16.59 11.14
N VAL A 340 -5.28 -16.52 11.73
CA VAL A 340 -6.47 -17.10 11.13
C VAL A 340 -6.97 -16.08 10.11
N SER A 341 -7.42 -16.57 8.96
CA SER A 341 -7.91 -15.76 7.85
C SER A 341 -8.81 -14.60 8.31
N TYR A 342 -8.73 -13.48 7.61
CA TYR A 342 -9.67 -12.36 7.74
C TYR A 342 -11.11 -12.89 7.67
N GLY A 343 -11.82 -12.84 8.78
CA GLY A 343 -13.21 -13.35 8.91
C GLY A 343 -13.48 -14.28 10.07
N GLY A 344 -12.44 -14.77 10.75
CA GLY A 344 -12.57 -15.66 11.91
C GLY A 344 -12.29 -14.95 13.23
N SER A 345 -13.31 -14.78 14.04
CA SER A 345 -13.40 -14.36 15.44
C SER A 345 -12.54 -13.17 15.93
N THR A 346 -13.23 -12.23 16.51
CA THR A 346 -12.86 -10.98 17.19
C THR A 346 -11.88 -11.07 18.36
N GLN A 347 -11.10 -12.12 18.51
CA GLN A 347 -10.19 -12.30 19.66
C GLN A 347 -8.73 -11.94 19.36
N HIS A 348 -8.37 -11.62 18.12
CA HIS A 348 -6.99 -11.29 17.78
C HIS A 348 -6.77 -9.79 17.79
N LYS A 349 -5.75 -9.35 18.53
CA LYS A 349 -5.27 -7.99 18.47
C LYS A 349 -4.46 -7.81 17.19
N PHE A 350 -4.65 -6.68 16.51
CA PHE A 350 -3.85 -6.25 15.38
C PHE A 350 -3.22 -4.89 15.69
N TYR A 351 -2.01 -4.67 15.20
CA TYR A 351 -1.43 -3.36 15.12
C TYR A 351 -1.51 -2.89 13.66
N GLY A 352 -2.44 -1.97 13.37
CA GLY A 352 -2.82 -1.69 11.98
C GLY A 352 -3.33 -2.94 11.27
N GLN A 353 -2.60 -3.39 10.26
CA GLN A 353 -2.94 -4.61 9.50
C GLN A 353 -2.15 -5.86 9.95
N TRP A 354 -1.19 -5.72 10.85
CA TRP A 354 -0.28 -6.81 11.21
C TRP A 354 -0.72 -7.56 12.47
N PRO A 355 -0.83 -8.90 12.38
CA PRO A 355 -1.04 -9.76 13.55
C PRO A 355 0.25 -9.93 14.36
N PRO A 356 0.18 -10.49 15.58
CA PRO A 356 1.36 -10.79 16.41
C PRO A 356 2.43 -11.62 15.69
N TYR A 357 2.00 -12.51 14.81
CA TYR A 357 2.90 -13.32 13.99
C TYR A 357 3.87 -12.49 13.14
N SER A 358 3.41 -11.42 12.50
CA SER A 358 4.25 -10.54 11.69
C SER A 358 5.35 -9.89 12.53
N PHE A 359 5.01 -9.40 13.74
CA PHE A 359 5.97 -8.84 14.68
C PHE A 359 6.98 -9.89 15.15
N LYS A 360 6.51 -11.07 15.52
CA LYS A 360 7.38 -12.18 15.96
C LYS A 360 8.34 -12.61 14.86
N ASN A 361 7.85 -12.74 13.63
CA ASN A 361 8.65 -13.13 12.48
C ASN A 361 9.70 -12.07 12.15
N TRP A 362 9.32 -10.80 12.10
CA TRP A 362 10.24 -9.70 11.87
C TRP A 362 11.30 -9.61 12.99
N ASN A 363 10.87 -9.61 14.25
CA ASN A 363 11.77 -9.52 15.39
C ASN A 363 12.80 -10.67 15.39
N LYS A 364 12.36 -11.89 15.16
CA LYS A 364 13.25 -13.07 15.09
C LYS A 364 14.23 -13.00 13.91
N GLY A 365 13.77 -12.47 12.77
CA GLY A 365 14.55 -12.45 11.54
C GLY A 365 15.55 -11.30 11.45
N MET A 366 15.21 -10.14 11.97
CA MET A 366 15.92 -8.88 11.72
C MET A 366 16.64 -8.32 12.93
N THR A 367 16.11 -8.55 14.13
CA THR A 367 16.72 -8.00 15.35
C THR A 367 17.64 -9.01 15.99
N LEU A 368 18.72 -8.53 16.60
CA LEU A 368 19.52 -9.33 17.50
C LEU A 368 18.62 -9.75 18.67
N ASN A 369 18.58 -11.05 18.96
CA ASN A 369 17.97 -11.54 20.20
C ASN A 369 18.65 -10.84 21.36
N THR A 370 18.05 -9.79 21.89
CA THR A 370 18.38 -9.21 23.18
C THR A 370 17.54 -9.85 24.25
#